data_8875cfd38e99a93c9a026e498e3d4dc4
#
_entry.id   8875cfd38e99a93c9a026e498e3d4dc4
#
_cell.length_a   1.000
_cell.length_b   1.000
_cell.length_c   1.000
_cell.angle_alpha   90.00
_cell.angle_beta   90.00
_cell.angle_gamma   90.00
#
_symmetry.space_group_name_H-M   'P 1'
#
loop_
_entity.id
_entity.type
_entity.pdbx_description
1 polymer ?
#
loop_
_entity_poly.entity_id
_entity_poly.type
_entity_poly.pdbx_seq_one_letter_code
_entity_poly.pdbx_strand_id
1 'polypeptide(L)'
;MNFSAKEKERRHSSFQNILKEYGLEALLLIGETAVGRGLFGDFRYYTNNRTIFYRQVAVVFAESEPVLFAGDAIQTEAAAKMSFIQDCRRISGNLAADVLGLLRERGLSKGRIGVNTEMLPTAWFLYFRKELPEIEWVESHEAIMGLRFDHSPEEMEVYRKGASLGDGGFEAALEMIKPGVSEYEVTAQIEQYARRLGGDEHFTLIASGKFILGNESSLPLVYAPSERIIESGDCVTLEITP
;
A
#
# COMPACT_ATOMS: atom_id res chain seq x y z
N MET A 1 9.07 8.77 -3.28
CA MET A 1 9.35 9.98 -2.48
C MET A 1 10.35 9.62 -1.40
N ASN A 2 11.34 10.46 -1.14
CA ASN A 2 12.34 10.18 -0.09
C ASN A 2 12.01 11.03 1.14
N PHE A 3 11.61 10.36 2.22
CA PHE A 3 11.48 10.98 3.53
C PHE A 3 12.85 11.27 4.16
N SER A 4 12.92 12.25 5.05
CA SER A 4 14.15 12.59 5.78
C SER A 4 14.57 11.46 6.73
N ALA A 5 15.83 11.49 7.17
CA ALA A 5 16.32 10.57 8.20
C ALA A 5 15.51 10.70 9.50
N LYS A 6 15.07 11.93 9.84
CA LYS A 6 14.24 12.19 11.02
C LYS A 6 12.85 11.50 10.92
N GLU A 7 12.23 11.54 9.76
CA GLU A 7 10.94 10.87 9.56
C GLU A 7 11.07 9.34 9.59
N LYS A 8 12.15 8.81 9.02
CA LYS A 8 12.49 7.38 9.12
C LYS A 8 12.63 6.94 10.57
N GLU A 9 13.39 7.69 11.35
CA GLU A 9 13.61 7.43 12.78
C GLU A 9 12.31 7.52 13.57
N ARG A 10 11.47 8.53 13.30
CA ARG A 10 10.15 8.65 13.93
C ARG A 10 9.31 7.40 13.71
N ARG A 11 9.22 6.93 12.45
CA ARG A 11 8.46 5.72 12.12
C ARG A 11 9.04 4.49 12.80
N HIS A 12 10.35 4.31 12.72
CA HIS A 12 11.01 3.18 13.39
C HIS A 12 10.72 3.18 14.90
N SER A 13 10.91 4.29 15.58
CA SER A 13 10.64 4.43 17.02
C SER A 13 9.17 4.14 17.35
N SER A 14 8.23 4.55 16.50
CA SER A 14 6.80 4.26 16.69
C SER A 14 6.50 2.76 16.61
N PHE A 15 7.13 2.04 15.68
CA PHE A 15 7.01 0.57 15.60
C PHE A 15 7.68 -0.13 16.79
N GLN A 16 8.81 0.37 17.26
CA GLN A 16 9.46 -0.13 18.48
C GLN A 16 8.57 0.05 19.73
N ASN A 17 7.82 1.16 19.81
CA ASN A 17 6.85 1.35 20.87
C ASN A 17 5.71 0.33 20.83
N ILE A 18 5.17 0.00 19.63
CA ILE A 18 4.19 -1.07 19.48
C ILE A 18 4.75 -2.42 19.94
N LEU A 19 5.96 -2.78 19.50
CA LEU A 19 6.61 -4.02 19.93
C LEU A 19 6.66 -4.11 21.45
N LYS A 20 7.08 -3.03 22.10
CA LYS A 20 7.19 -2.93 23.57
C LYS A 20 5.83 -2.97 24.25
N GLU A 21 4.87 -2.20 23.78
CA GLU A 21 3.52 -2.08 24.38
C GLU A 21 2.76 -3.41 24.35
N TYR A 22 2.87 -4.12 23.23
CA TYR A 22 2.17 -5.40 23.04
C TYR A 22 3.02 -6.61 23.46
N GLY A 23 4.25 -6.40 23.93
CA GLY A 23 5.17 -7.48 24.32
C GLY A 23 5.47 -8.43 23.17
N LEU A 24 5.80 -7.86 21.99
CA LEU A 24 6.09 -8.62 20.78
C LEU A 24 7.60 -8.69 20.56
N GLU A 25 8.10 -9.85 20.19
CA GLU A 25 9.48 -10.04 19.75
C GLU A 25 9.71 -9.58 18.32
N ALA A 26 8.67 -9.63 17.48
CA ALA A 26 8.73 -9.14 16.11
C ALA A 26 7.36 -8.71 15.58
N LEU A 27 7.37 -7.90 14.52
CA LEU A 27 6.23 -7.58 13.66
C LEU A 27 6.50 -8.10 12.25
N LEU A 28 5.53 -8.82 11.68
CA LEU A 28 5.56 -9.32 10.32
C LEU A 28 4.69 -8.43 9.43
N LEU A 29 5.32 -7.55 8.64
CA LEU A 29 4.64 -6.64 7.74
C LEU A 29 4.62 -7.23 6.33
N ILE A 30 3.44 -7.52 5.82
CA ILE A 30 3.23 -8.15 4.52
C ILE A 30 2.82 -7.09 3.50
N GLY A 31 3.56 -7.00 2.40
CA GLY A 31 3.25 -6.14 1.25
C GLY A 31 2.70 -6.95 0.09
N GLU A 32 1.54 -6.56 -0.41
CA GLU A 32 0.88 -7.13 -1.58
C GLU A 32 0.99 -6.24 -2.80
N THR A 33 0.82 -6.84 -3.98
CA THR A 33 0.84 -6.13 -5.25
C THR A 33 -0.52 -5.56 -5.66
N ALA A 34 -1.58 -5.85 -4.90
CA ALA A 34 -2.92 -5.41 -5.23
C ALA A 34 -3.08 -3.89 -5.12
N VAL A 35 -3.55 -3.28 -6.20
CA VAL A 35 -3.83 -1.85 -6.28
C VAL A 35 -5.13 -1.50 -5.54
N GLY A 36 -5.16 -0.36 -4.86
CA GLY A 36 -6.41 0.35 -4.56
C GLY A 36 -7.09 0.05 -3.24
N ARG A 37 -6.49 -0.70 -2.32
CA ARG A 37 -7.07 -0.87 -0.98
C ARG A 37 -6.00 -0.88 0.10
N GLY A 38 -5.62 0.18 0.68
CA GLY A 38 -4.74 0.40 1.83
C GLY A 38 -4.21 -0.76 2.70
N LEU A 39 -4.53 -2.02 2.37
CA LEU A 39 -4.15 -3.22 3.11
C LEU A 39 -2.62 -3.43 3.19
N PHE A 40 -1.88 -3.00 2.16
CA PHE A 40 -0.40 -3.01 2.17
C PHE A 40 0.20 -1.75 2.81
N GLY A 41 -0.63 -0.88 3.33
CA GLY A 41 -0.22 0.40 3.89
C GLY A 41 0.79 0.25 5.02
N ASP A 42 0.65 -0.74 5.89
CA ASP A 42 1.55 -0.99 7.02
C ASP A 42 2.97 -1.28 6.53
N PHE A 43 3.10 -2.16 5.53
CA PHE A 43 4.37 -2.49 4.89
C PHE A 43 5.01 -1.26 4.23
N ARG A 44 4.26 -0.56 3.38
CA ARG A 44 4.75 0.63 2.66
C ARG A 44 5.10 1.76 3.62
N TYR A 45 4.27 1.98 4.63
CA TYR A 45 4.48 3.01 5.64
C TYR A 45 5.81 2.82 6.38
N TYR A 46 6.11 1.59 6.80
CA TYR A 46 7.37 1.29 7.48
C TYR A 46 8.55 1.24 6.54
N THR A 47 8.43 0.54 5.41
CA THR A 47 9.58 0.26 4.53
C THR A 47 9.89 1.36 3.54
N ASN A 48 8.92 2.23 3.21
CA ASN A 48 8.95 3.12 2.04
C ASN A 48 9.17 2.39 0.71
N ASN A 49 9.05 1.06 0.70
CA ASN A 49 9.23 0.24 -0.49
C ASN A 49 7.88 -0.06 -1.15
N ARG A 50 7.91 -0.21 -2.47
CA ARG A 50 6.74 -0.54 -3.28
C ARG A 50 6.81 -1.98 -3.76
N THR A 51 5.75 -2.73 -3.55
CA THR A 51 5.59 -4.07 -4.12
C THR A 51 5.09 -3.96 -5.56
N ILE A 52 5.81 -4.56 -6.51
CA ILE A 52 5.43 -4.50 -7.93
C ILE A 52 5.02 -5.88 -8.45
N PHE A 53 5.86 -6.90 -8.33
CA PHE A 53 5.59 -8.22 -8.91
C PHE A 53 5.43 -9.33 -7.86
N TYR A 54 6.03 -9.15 -6.71
CA TYR A 54 6.11 -10.18 -5.68
C TYR A 54 5.49 -9.68 -4.39
N ARG A 55 4.82 -10.58 -3.67
CA ARG A 55 4.57 -10.34 -2.25
C ARG A 55 5.91 -10.17 -1.56
N GLN A 56 6.02 -9.18 -0.70
CA GLN A 56 7.22 -8.85 0.04
C GLN A 56 6.93 -8.90 1.54
N VAL A 57 7.94 -9.08 2.35
CA VAL A 57 7.79 -9.12 3.80
C VAL A 57 8.91 -8.33 4.46
N ALA A 58 8.55 -7.44 5.35
CA ALA A 58 9.48 -6.86 6.30
C ALA A 58 9.24 -7.49 7.68
N VAL A 59 10.32 -7.87 8.35
CA VAL A 59 10.29 -8.33 9.74
C VAL A 59 10.98 -7.28 10.59
N VAL A 60 10.23 -6.68 11.51
CA VAL A 60 10.73 -5.67 12.46
C VAL A 60 10.88 -6.36 13.81
N PHE A 61 12.09 -6.36 14.35
CA PHE A 61 12.41 -7.03 15.61
C PHE A 61 12.47 -6.05 16.77
N ALA A 62 12.17 -6.51 17.99
CA ALA A 62 12.33 -5.72 19.20
C ALA A 62 13.82 -5.42 19.53
N GLU A 63 14.68 -6.41 19.31
CA GLU A 63 16.08 -6.37 19.80
C GLU A 63 17.13 -6.41 18.67
N SER A 64 16.70 -6.33 17.40
CA SER A 64 17.64 -6.35 16.28
C SER A 64 17.14 -5.61 15.05
N GLU A 65 18.05 -5.34 14.10
CA GLU A 65 17.74 -4.62 12.88
C GLU A 65 16.67 -5.32 12.04
N PRO A 66 15.77 -4.56 11.41
CA PRO A 66 14.74 -5.10 10.54
C PRO A 66 15.32 -5.70 9.26
N VAL A 67 14.61 -6.67 8.71
CA VAL A 67 14.96 -7.35 7.46
C VAL A 67 13.81 -7.25 6.46
N LEU A 68 14.13 -6.99 5.18
CA LEU A 68 13.18 -6.92 4.08
C LEU A 68 13.44 -7.99 3.03
N PHE A 69 12.48 -8.87 2.79
CA PHE A 69 12.46 -9.77 1.63
C PHE A 69 11.75 -9.08 0.46
N ALA A 70 12.50 -8.72 -0.59
CA ALA A 70 12.05 -7.77 -1.60
C ALA A 70 11.81 -8.35 -3.01
N GLY A 71 11.93 -9.65 -3.20
CA GLY A 71 11.70 -10.29 -4.50
C GLY A 71 12.95 -10.88 -5.14
N ASP A 72 13.12 -10.68 -6.44
CA ASP A 72 14.32 -11.10 -7.18
C ASP A 72 15.52 -10.16 -6.97
N ALA A 73 16.60 -10.39 -7.67
CA ALA A 73 17.83 -9.59 -7.53
C ALA A 73 17.59 -8.10 -7.87
N ILE A 74 16.78 -7.81 -8.90
CA ILE A 74 16.49 -6.43 -9.34
C ILE A 74 15.64 -5.72 -8.30
N GLN A 75 14.60 -6.38 -7.81
CA GLN A 75 13.71 -5.85 -6.76
C GLN A 75 14.46 -5.61 -5.45
N THR A 76 15.37 -6.53 -5.10
CA THR A 76 16.20 -6.42 -3.89
C THR A 76 17.15 -5.23 -3.98
N GLU A 77 17.80 -5.02 -5.12
CA GLU A 77 18.67 -3.85 -5.32
C GLU A 77 17.89 -2.53 -5.29
N ALA A 78 16.70 -2.51 -5.90
CA ALA A 78 15.82 -1.35 -5.86
C ALA A 78 15.37 -1.06 -4.41
N ALA A 79 14.95 -2.08 -3.66
CA ALA A 79 14.54 -1.96 -2.27
C ALA A 79 15.68 -1.42 -1.39
N ALA A 80 16.91 -1.89 -1.56
CA ALA A 80 18.07 -1.40 -0.81
C ALA A 80 18.35 0.09 -1.03
N LYS A 81 17.96 0.65 -2.18
CA LYS A 81 18.10 2.08 -2.48
C LYS A 81 16.92 2.91 -1.98
N MET A 82 15.74 2.34 -1.93
CA MET A 82 14.49 3.09 -1.66
C MET A 82 13.96 2.88 -0.25
N SER A 83 14.17 1.71 0.32
CA SER A 83 13.67 1.36 1.65
C SER A 83 14.45 2.04 2.77
N PHE A 84 13.82 2.10 3.94
CA PHE A 84 14.50 2.48 5.19
C PHE A 84 15.34 1.32 5.76
N ILE A 85 15.07 0.08 5.33
CA ILE A 85 15.71 -1.13 5.80
C ILE A 85 16.99 -1.38 5.01
N GLN A 86 18.10 -1.62 5.72
CA GLN A 86 19.39 -1.87 5.09
C GLN A 86 19.59 -3.35 4.72
N ASP A 87 19.11 -4.28 5.56
CA ASP A 87 19.18 -5.73 5.26
C ASP A 87 18.02 -6.11 4.31
N CYS A 88 18.26 -5.95 3.02
CA CYS A 88 17.34 -6.36 1.96
C CYS A 88 17.79 -7.70 1.38
N ARG A 89 16.92 -8.70 1.45
CA ARG A 89 17.21 -10.08 1.02
C ARG A 89 16.37 -10.49 -0.17
N ARG A 90 16.97 -11.31 -1.03
CA ARG A 90 16.28 -11.94 -2.15
C ARG A 90 15.36 -13.05 -1.62
N ILE A 91 14.19 -13.20 -2.26
CA ILE A 91 13.30 -14.33 -2.03
C ILE A 91 13.86 -15.56 -2.75
N SER A 92 13.99 -16.68 -2.01
CA SER A 92 14.59 -17.92 -2.55
C SER A 92 13.65 -18.71 -3.46
N GLY A 93 12.39 -18.32 -3.55
CA GLY A 93 11.30 -19.01 -4.25
C GLY A 93 10.17 -19.45 -3.31
N ASN A 94 10.42 -19.49 -2.00
CA ASN A 94 9.39 -19.72 -0.99
C ASN A 94 9.54 -18.70 0.15
N LEU A 95 8.83 -17.58 0.03
CA LEU A 95 8.92 -16.48 0.98
C LEU A 95 8.53 -16.88 2.42
N ALA A 96 7.57 -17.78 2.59
CA ALA A 96 7.22 -18.27 3.93
C ALA A 96 8.39 -19.05 4.56
N ALA A 97 9.11 -19.85 3.77
CA ALA A 97 10.30 -20.56 4.25
C ALA A 97 11.45 -19.60 4.56
N ASP A 98 11.62 -18.54 3.74
CA ASP A 98 12.63 -17.51 3.99
C ASP A 98 12.36 -16.78 5.30
N VAL A 99 11.12 -16.38 5.55
CA VAL A 99 10.69 -15.76 6.82
C VAL A 99 10.92 -16.70 7.99
N LEU A 100 10.52 -17.97 7.87
CA LEU A 100 10.76 -18.98 8.91
C LEU A 100 12.25 -19.14 9.20
N GLY A 101 13.07 -19.20 8.15
CA GLY A 101 14.53 -19.26 8.26
C GLY A 101 15.11 -18.07 9.03
N LEU A 102 14.64 -16.86 8.72
CA LEU A 102 15.04 -15.63 9.43
C LEU A 102 14.63 -15.66 10.91
N LEU A 103 13.41 -16.09 11.23
CA LEU A 103 12.97 -16.18 12.62
C LEU A 103 13.86 -17.14 13.42
N ARG A 104 14.22 -18.28 12.84
CA ARG A 104 15.16 -19.24 13.43
C ARG A 104 16.59 -18.68 13.53
N GLU A 105 17.07 -17.96 12.52
CA GLU A 105 18.36 -17.25 12.53
C GLU A 105 18.45 -16.28 13.70
N ARG A 106 17.34 -15.60 14.04
CA ARG A 106 17.22 -14.67 15.17
C ARG A 106 16.87 -15.36 16.50
N GLY A 107 16.82 -16.68 16.54
CA GLY A 107 16.53 -17.45 17.76
C GLY A 107 15.07 -17.42 18.21
N LEU A 108 14.15 -16.94 17.35
CA LEU A 108 12.74 -16.86 17.67
C LEU A 108 12.05 -18.21 17.40
N SER A 109 11.96 -19.03 18.44
CA SER A 109 11.22 -20.31 18.42
C SER A 109 9.98 -20.28 19.29
N LYS A 110 9.85 -19.29 20.16
CA LYS A 110 8.73 -19.03 21.08
C LYS A 110 8.54 -17.54 21.27
N GLY A 111 7.41 -17.14 21.86
CA GLY A 111 7.08 -15.75 22.14
C GLY A 111 5.97 -15.24 21.25
N ARG A 112 5.87 -13.93 21.06
CA ARG A 112 4.73 -13.28 20.41
C ARG A 112 5.18 -12.53 19.16
N ILE A 113 4.53 -12.82 18.02
CA ILE A 113 4.79 -12.13 16.75
C ILE A 113 3.51 -11.42 16.29
N GLY A 114 3.60 -10.13 16.10
CA GLY A 114 2.51 -9.32 15.58
C GLY A 114 2.38 -9.45 14.06
N VAL A 115 1.17 -9.46 13.56
CA VAL A 115 0.85 -9.55 12.14
C VAL A 115 -0.51 -8.93 11.84
N ASN A 116 -0.70 -8.41 10.65
CA ASN A 116 -2.03 -8.15 10.13
C ASN A 116 -2.62 -9.48 9.63
N THR A 117 -3.63 -10.00 10.33
CA THR A 117 -4.22 -11.31 10.04
C THR A 117 -4.99 -11.34 8.73
N GLU A 118 -5.50 -10.21 8.24
CA GLU A 118 -6.13 -10.11 6.91
C GLU A 118 -5.10 -10.29 5.78
N MET A 119 -3.84 -9.91 6.03
CA MET A 119 -2.75 -10.03 5.06
C MET A 119 -2.00 -11.35 5.14
N LEU A 120 -2.12 -12.08 6.25
CA LEU A 120 -1.41 -13.34 6.45
C LEU A 120 -2.13 -14.48 5.70
N PRO A 121 -1.54 -15.05 4.63
CA PRO A 121 -2.15 -16.16 3.94
C PRO A 121 -2.38 -17.35 4.87
N THR A 122 -3.54 -17.97 4.82
CA THR A 122 -3.87 -19.15 5.64
C THR A 122 -2.82 -20.26 5.50
N ALA A 123 -2.30 -20.49 4.27
CA ALA A 123 -1.25 -21.49 4.04
C ALA A 123 0.04 -21.16 4.82
N TRP A 124 0.41 -19.88 4.93
CA TRP A 124 1.57 -19.46 5.73
C TRP A 124 1.30 -19.64 7.22
N PHE A 125 0.12 -19.24 7.69
CA PHE A 125 -0.25 -19.41 9.08
C PHE A 125 -0.20 -20.88 9.52
N LEU A 126 -0.76 -21.79 8.71
CA LEU A 126 -0.70 -23.23 9.00
C LEU A 126 0.74 -23.78 8.98
N TYR A 127 1.55 -23.29 8.04
CA TYR A 127 2.96 -23.64 7.95
C TYR A 127 3.74 -23.15 9.19
N PHE A 128 3.61 -21.89 9.54
CA PHE A 128 4.28 -21.31 10.70
C PHE A 128 3.83 -21.99 12.02
N ARG A 129 2.54 -22.22 12.19
CA ARG A 129 2.03 -22.94 13.38
C ARG A 129 2.62 -24.35 13.53
N LYS A 130 2.84 -25.04 12.43
CA LYS A 130 3.47 -26.36 12.42
C LYS A 130 4.93 -26.29 12.81
N GLU A 131 5.66 -25.33 12.25
CA GLU A 131 7.12 -25.23 12.36
C GLU A 131 7.59 -24.46 13.60
N LEU A 132 6.75 -23.59 14.16
CA LEU A 132 6.97 -22.76 15.34
C LEU A 132 5.74 -22.83 16.27
N PRO A 133 5.46 -24.00 16.88
CA PRO A 133 4.23 -24.21 17.66
C PRO A 133 4.15 -23.39 18.94
N GLU A 134 5.26 -22.86 19.45
CA GLU A 134 5.33 -22.03 20.65
C GLU A 134 5.26 -20.51 20.36
N ILE A 135 5.08 -20.11 19.09
CA ILE A 135 4.81 -18.72 18.72
C ILE A 135 3.32 -18.43 18.82
N GLU A 136 2.98 -17.40 19.59
CA GLU A 136 1.67 -16.76 19.58
C GLU A 136 1.62 -15.69 18.48
N TRP A 137 0.69 -15.84 17.54
CA TRP A 137 0.43 -14.85 16.48
C TRP A 137 -0.60 -13.85 16.96
N VAL A 138 -0.22 -12.58 17.02
CA VAL A 138 -1.02 -11.50 17.60
C VAL A 138 -1.48 -10.55 16.50
N GLU A 139 -2.79 -10.29 16.45
CA GLU A 139 -3.31 -9.24 15.57
C GLU A 139 -2.75 -7.86 15.98
N SER A 140 -2.15 -7.14 15.04
CA SER A 140 -1.48 -5.87 15.32
C SER A 140 -1.83 -4.75 14.32
N HIS A 141 -2.73 -5.00 13.38
CA HIS A 141 -3.06 -4.04 12.32
C HIS A 141 -3.66 -2.75 12.89
N GLU A 142 -4.59 -2.84 13.82
CA GLU A 142 -5.21 -1.64 14.41
C GLU A 142 -4.20 -0.75 15.13
N ALA A 143 -3.25 -1.34 15.85
CA ALA A 143 -2.18 -0.60 16.50
C ALA A 143 -1.28 0.15 15.50
N ILE A 144 -0.95 -0.52 14.38
CA ILE A 144 -0.16 0.08 13.30
C ILE A 144 -0.98 1.14 12.55
N MET A 145 -2.26 0.88 12.29
CA MET A 145 -3.17 1.87 11.71
C MET A 145 -3.22 3.16 12.54
N GLY A 146 -3.27 3.03 13.87
CA GLY A 146 -3.23 4.19 14.79
C GLY A 146 -2.04 5.12 14.53
N LEU A 147 -0.87 4.58 14.18
CA LEU A 147 0.31 5.40 13.84
C LEU A 147 0.13 6.24 12.56
N ARG A 148 -0.77 5.83 11.69
CA ARG A 148 -1.01 6.45 10.39
C ARG A 148 -2.08 7.55 10.43
N PHE A 149 -2.78 7.70 11.55
CA PHE A 149 -3.74 8.79 11.74
C PHE A 149 -3.06 10.11 12.13
N ASP A 150 -1.95 10.04 12.87
CA ASP A 150 -1.17 11.20 13.26
C ASP A 150 -0.09 11.50 12.23
N HIS A 151 -0.38 12.39 11.31
CA HIS A 151 0.54 12.71 10.21
C HIS A 151 1.64 13.67 10.64
N SER A 152 2.87 13.33 10.25
CA SER A 152 3.99 14.26 10.39
C SER A 152 3.89 15.43 9.39
N PRO A 153 4.62 16.54 9.60
CA PRO A 153 4.68 17.61 8.63
C PRO A 153 5.15 17.17 7.23
N GLU A 154 6.06 16.19 7.15
CA GLU A 154 6.53 15.64 5.87
C GLU A 154 5.43 14.81 5.18
N GLU A 155 4.67 14.04 5.94
CA GLU A 155 3.50 13.30 5.42
C GLU A 155 2.42 14.26 4.94
N MET A 156 2.15 15.33 5.68
CA MET A 156 1.19 16.36 5.27
C MET A 156 1.60 17.06 3.98
N GLU A 157 2.90 17.22 3.72
CA GLU A 157 3.39 17.75 2.44
C GLU A 157 3.08 16.79 1.28
N VAL A 158 3.22 15.49 1.52
CA VAL A 158 2.83 14.45 0.54
C VAL A 158 1.34 14.50 0.24
N TYR A 159 0.50 14.60 1.28
CA TYR A 159 -0.95 14.72 1.11
C TYR A 159 -1.34 15.97 0.30
N ARG A 160 -0.71 17.12 0.57
CA ARG A 160 -0.97 18.35 -0.20
C ARG A 160 -0.60 18.19 -1.69
N LYS A 161 0.52 17.50 -1.97
CA LYS A 161 0.89 17.19 -3.36
C LYS A 161 -0.12 16.25 -4.02
N GLY A 162 -0.56 15.21 -3.31
CA GLY A 162 -1.61 14.32 -3.79
C GLY A 162 -2.91 15.07 -4.09
N ALA A 163 -3.36 15.93 -3.17
CA ALA A 163 -4.54 16.75 -3.36
C ALA A 163 -4.41 17.65 -4.61
N SER A 164 -3.26 18.30 -4.79
CA SER A 164 -3.02 19.14 -5.99
C SER A 164 -3.03 18.34 -7.29
N LEU A 165 -2.61 17.07 -7.26
CA LEU A 165 -2.72 16.17 -8.42
C LEU A 165 -4.19 15.84 -8.72
N GLY A 166 -5.00 15.61 -7.68
CA GLY A 166 -6.43 15.39 -7.81
C GLY A 166 -7.15 16.59 -8.41
N ASP A 167 -6.89 17.78 -7.87
CA ASP A 167 -7.48 19.04 -8.35
C ASP A 167 -7.16 19.27 -9.84
N GLY A 168 -5.89 19.18 -10.21
CA GLY A 168 -5.49 19.37 -11.62
C GLY A 168 -5.93 18.23 -12.54
N GLY A 169 -6.08 17.01 -12.04
CA GLY A 169 -6.70 15.90 -12.77
C GLY A 169 -8.18 16.18 -13.05
N PHE A 170 -8.87 16.78 -12.09
CA PHE A 170 -10.26 17.20 -12.26
C PHE A 170 -10.42 18.33 -13.27
N GLU A 171 -9.55 19.34 -13.24
CA GLU A 171 -9.51 20.40 -14.23
C GLU A 171 -9.26 19.86 -15.65
N ALA A 172 -8.30 18.94 -15.79
CA ALA A 172 -8.01 18.27 -17.06
C ALA A 172 -9.22 17.47 -17.59
N ALA A 173 -9.99 16.85 -16.69
CA ALA A 173 -11.24 16.18 -17.06
C ALA A 173 -12.29 17.16 -17.56
N LEU A 174 -12.48 18.30 -16.89
CA LEU A 174 -13.46 19.33 -17.28
C LEU A 174 -13.19 19.88 -18.68
N GLU A 175 -11.92 20.06 -19.05
CA GLU A 175 -11.54 20.49 -20.41
C GLU A 175 -11.87 19.45 -21.48
N MET A 176 -11.85 18.16 -21.10
CA MET A 176 -12.07 17.04 -22.02
C MET A 176 -13.54 16.66 -22.16
N ILE A 177 -14.34 16.81 -21.08
CA ILE A 177 -15.76 16.41 -21.07
C ILE A 177 -16.57 17.28 -22.01
N LYS A 178 -16.99 16.69 -23.15
CA LYS A 178 -17.85 17.30 -24.16
C LYS A 178 -18.54 16.23 -24.99
N PRO A 179 -19.66 16.55 -25.64
CA PRO A 179 -20.32 15.62 -26.55
C PRO A 179 -19.36 15.09 -27.62
N GLY A 180 -19.39 13.78 -27.85
CA GLY A 180 -18.54 13.09 -28.83
C GLY A 180 -17.25 12.49 -28.28
N VAL A 181 -16.91 12.75 -27.01
CA VAL A 181 -15.74 12.17 -26.33
C VAL A 181 -16.16 10.92 -25.56
N SER A 182 -15.32 9.90 -25.54
CA SER A 182 -15.55 8.70 -24.76
C SER A 182 -15.11 8.84 -23.30
N GLU A 183 -15.65 8.00 -22.42
CA GLU A 183 -15.18 7.91 -21.04
C GLU A 183 -13.69 7.52 -20.96
N TYR A 184 -13.21 6.66 -21.88
CA TYR A 184 -11.79 6.32 -21.99
C TYR A 184 -10.90 7.55 -22.28
N GLU A 185 -11.33 8.46 -23.16
CA GLU A 185 -10.54 9.64 -23.48
C GLU A 185 -10.47 10.61 -22.29
N VAL A 186 -11.56 10.76 -21.53
CA VAL A 186 -11.58 11.55 -20.31
C VAL A 186 -10.60 11.00 -19.28
N THR A 187 -10.67 9.71 -19.01
CA THR A 187 -9.77 9.08 -18.02
C THR A 187 -8.33 9.07 -18.46
N ALA A 188 -8.04 8.83 -19.74
CA ALA A 188 -6.70 8.92 -20.30
C ALA A 188 -6.07 10.32 -20.10
N GLN A 189 -6.86 11.39 -20.21
CA GLN A 189 -6.38 12.74 -19.96
C GLN A 189 -6.03 12.97 -18.49
N ILE A 190 -6.86 12.50 -17.58
CA ILE A 190 -6.59 12.55 -16.13
C ILE A 190 -5.30 11.80 -15.79
N GLU A 191 -5.18 10.59 -16.30
CA GLU A 191 -4.00 9.74 -16.08
C GLU A 191 -2.72 10.37 -16.64
N GLN A 192 -2.79 10.93 -17.83
CA GLN A 192 -1.67 11.63 -18.43
C GLN A 192 -1.22 12.80 -17.56
N TYR A 193 -2.17 13.59 -17.06
CA TYR A 193 -1.87 14.72 -16.17
C TYR A 193 -1.14 14.26 -14.91
N ALA A 194 -1.70 13.28 -14.20
CA ALA A 194 -1.12 12.76 -12.97
C ALA A 194 0.30 12.19 -13.19
N ARG A 195 0.49 11.39 -14.25
CA ARG A 195 1.80 10.80 -14.58
C ARG A 195 2.87 11.84 -14.91
N ARG A 196 2.54 12.89 -15.65
CA ARG A 196 3.49 13.97 -15.97
C ARG A 196 4.04 14.68 -14.74
N LEU A 197 3.26 14.73 -13.66
CA LEU A 197 3.62 15.40 -12.40
C LEU A 197 4.15 14.45 -11.34
N GLY A 198 4.41 13.20 -11.71
CA GLY A 198 5.00 12.21 -10.81
C GLY A 198 3.99 11.46 -9.95
N GLY A 199 2.71 11.49 -10.30
CA GLY A 199 1.69 10.62 -9.76
C GLY A 199 2.07 9.16 -10.01
N ASP A 200 1.91 8.31 -9.00
CA ASP A 200 2.42 6.94 -9.03
C ASP A 200 1.33 5.95 -9.45
N GLU A 201 0.58 5.44 -8.52
CA GLU A 201 -0.62 4.66 -8.79
C GLU A 201 -1.84 5.54 -8.60
N HIS A 202 -2.71 5.53 -9.58
CA HIS A 202 -3.97 6.22 -9.50
C HIS A 202 -5.02 5.36 -10.18
N PHE A 203 -6.25 5.53 -9.79
CA PHE A 203 -7.38 5.03 -10.54
C PHE A 203 -8.42 6.13 -10.71
N THR A 204 -9.10 6.08 -11.83
CA THR A 204 -10.20 6.96 -12.11
C THR A 204 -11.45 6.12 -12.36
N LEU A 205 -12.50 6.41 -11.61
CA LEU A 205 -13.82 5.88 -11.90
C LEU A 205 -14.65 6.96 -12.57
N ILE A 206 -15.48 6.57 -13.54
CA ILE A 206 -16.32 7.46 -14.30
C ILE A 206 -17.65 6.79 -14.60
N ALA A 207 -18.70 7.56 -14.62
CA ALA A 207 -19.98 7.16 -15.23
C ALA A 207 -20.63 8.37 -15.88
N SER A 208 -21.31 8.18 -16.98
CA SER A 208 -21.98 9.25 -17.72
C SER A 208 -23.39 8.89 -18.15
N GLY A 209 -24.26 9.91 -18.31
CA GLY A 209 -25.61 9.78 -18.76
C GLY A 209 -26.51 8.96 -17.85
N LYS A 210 -27.34 8.10 -18.43
CA LYS A 210 -28.31 7.26 -17.68
C LYS A 210 -27.68 6.23 -16.76
N PHE A 211 -26.40 5.95 -16.91
CA PHE A 211 -25.69 4.95 -16.07
C PHE A 211 -25.28 5.51 -14.71
N ILE A 212 -25.32 6.83 -14.52
CA ILE A 212 -25.06 7.46 -13.22
C ILE A 212 -26.16 7.13 -12.21
N LEU A 213 -27.39 7.08 -12.68
CA LEU A 213 -28.54 6.76 -11.86
C LEU A 213 -28.74 5.25 -11.91
N GLY A 214 -28.11 4.53 -10.98
CA GLY A 214 -28.42 3.11 -10.81
C GLY A 214 -29.94 2.92 -10.65
N ASN A 215 -30.47 1.84 -11.20
CA ASN A 215 -31.88 1.52 -11.08
C ASN A 215 -32.32 1.58 -9.63
N GLU A 216 -33.18 2.52 -9.29
CA GLU A 216 -33.86 2.68 -7.99
C GLU A 216 -32.98 3.09 -6.78
N SER A 217 -31.66 3.17 -6.87
CA SER A 217 -30.84 3.75 -5.84
C SER A 217 -30.48 5.21 -6.19
N SER A 218 -30.74 6.12 -5.28
CA SER A 218 -30.47 7.55 -5.44
C SER A 218 -28.97 7.92 -5.38
N LEU A 219 -28.08 6.93 -5.47
CA LEU A 219 -26.63 7.15 -5.41
C LEU A 219 -26.06 7.10 -6.84
N PRO A 220 -25.25 8.12 -7.21
CA PRO A 220 -24.51 8.08 -8.46
C PRO A 220 -23.56 6.88 -8.48
N LEU A 221 -23.60 6.10 -9.55
CA LEU A 221 -22.64 5.02 -9.76
C LEU A 221 -21.42 5.60 -10.48
N VAL A 222 -20.26 5.37 -9.90
CA VAL A 222 -18.98 5.50 -10.60
C VAL A 222 -18.43 4.10 -10.86
N TYR A 223 -17.88 3.91 -12.06
CA TYR A 223 -17.40 2.60 -12.48
C TYR A 223 -16.13 2.71 -13.31
N ALA A 224 -15.56 1.58 -13.70
CA ALA A 224 -14.46 1.58 -14.65
C ALA A 224 -14.88 2.28 -15.95
N PRO A 225 -13.98 3.08 -16.56
CA PRO A 225 -14.27 3.77 -17.81
C PRO A 225 -14.66 2.81 -18.92
N SER A 226 -15.48 3.29 -19.85
CA SER A 226 -16.01 2.50 -20.96
C SER A 226 -15.83 3.22 -22.29
N GLU A 227 -16.21 2.56 -23.39
CA GLU A 227 -16.28 3.13 -24.74
C GLU A 227 -17.47 4.08 -24.94
N ARG A 228 -18.30 4.27 -23.89
CA ARG A 228 -19.47 5.14 -24.00
C ARG A 228 -19.09 6.55 -24.40
N ILE A 229 -19.78 7.05 -25.42
CA ILE A 229 -19.63 8.44 -25.89
C ILE A 229 -20.55 9.34 -25.06
N ILE A 230 -19.98 10.42 -24.54
CA ILE A 230 -20.71 11.46 -23.81
C ILE A 230 -21.62 12.22 -24.79
N GLU A 231 -22.87 12.40 -24.42
CA GLU A 231 -23.88 13.10 -25.21
C GLU A 231 -24.25 14.45 -24.61
N SER A 232 -24.85 15.31 -25.40
CA SER A 232 -25.34 16.61 -24.89
C SER A 232 -26.46 16.42 -23.87
N GLY A 233 -26.29 17.01 -22.68
CA GLY A 233 -27.24 16.88 -21.57
C GLY A 233 -26.90 15.74 -20.60
N ASP A 234 -25.84 14.96 -20.86
CA ASP A 234 -25.37 13.97 -19.90
C ASP A 234 -24.82 14.63 -18.63
N CYS A 235 -25.13 14.05 -17.51
CA CYS A 235 -24.31 14.21 -16.29
C CYS A 235 -23.08 13.31 -16.37
N VAL A 236 -21.95 13.73 -15.81
CA VAL A 236 -20.74 12.92 -15.68
C VAL A 236 -20.31 12.92 -14.21
N THR A 237 -20.11 11.75 -13.65
CA THR A 237 -19.58 11.57 -12.29
C THR A 237 -18.17 11.00 -12.38
N LEU A 238 -17.27 11.55 -11.59
CA LEU A 238 -15.86 11.18 -11.53
C LEU A 238 -15.44 10.91 -10.09
N GLU A 239 -14.61 9.89 -9.90
CA GLU A 239 -13.81 9.68 -8.70
C GLU A 239 -12.35 9.56 -9.14
N ILE A 240 -11.51 10.47 -8.66
CA ILE A 240 -10.08 10.53 -9.01
C ILE A 240 -9.27 10.26 -7.75
N THR A 241 -8.47 9.19 -7.80
CA THR A 241 -7.52 8.86 -6.73
C THR A 241 -6.10 9.01 -7.29
N PRO A 242 -5.41 10.13 -6.98
CA PRO A 242 -4.08 10.43 -7.50
C PRO A 242 -2.97 9.67 -6.79
#